data_99a4df743d29f61b9bc44c400cc7e7ae
#
_entry.id   99a4df743d29f61b9bc44c400cc7e7ae
#
_cell.length_a   1.000
_cell.length_b   1.000
_cell.length_c   1.000
_cell.angle_alpha   90.00
_cell.angle_beta   90.00
_cell.angle_gamma   90.00
#
_symmetry.space_group_name_H-M   'P 1'
#
loop_
_entity.id
_entity.type
_entity.pdbx_description
1 polymer ?
#
loop_
_entity_poly.entity_id
_entity_poly.type
_entity_poly.pdbx_seq_one_letter_code
_entity_poly.pdbx_strand_id
1 'polypeptide(L)'
;TYDRIGAHFSKTRNTAWPEVESFIEAAGAADLAVDVGCGNGRHVETLQRRATRVLGVDVSRSLLDAAIERVPDVVFLLGDASRLPIASGRVDLAVYIATLHHLPTREARIASLDELARVLDPGGTALVSAWSVTHDTFDVSDDAETGFDTTVEWTLPGGETVPRFYHVYAPAEFQADVEASALSLDAFEVSSGNCYGTVSPASR
;
A
#
# COMPACT_ATOMS: atom_id res chain seq x y z
N THR A 1 5.44 15.24 4.14
CA THR A 1 4.03 15.55 3.80
C THR A 1 3.10 14.96 4.84
N TYR A 2 3.07 13.64 5.01
CA TYR A 2 2.10 12.94 5.87
C TYR A 2 2.24 13.27 7.37
N ASP A 3 3.42 13.60 7.89
CA ASP A 3 3.57 14.08 9.26
C ASP A 3 2.80 15.39 9.56
N ARG A 4 2.61 16.25 8.55
CA ARG A 4 1.84 17.50 8.71
C ARG A 4 0.33 17.27 8.72
N ILE A 5 -0.16 16.28 7.98
CA ILE A 5 -1.59 16.06 7.80
C ILE A 5 -2.13 14.87 8.60
N GLY A 6 -1.26 14.04 9.20
CA GLY A 6 -1.57 12.71 9.73
C GLY A 6 -2.75 12.70 10.71
N ALA A 7 -2.78 13.60 11.68
CA ALA A 7 -3.87 13.68 12.64
C ALA A 7 -5.24 14.01 12.02
N HIS A 8 -5.27 14.83 10.95
CA HIS A 8 -6.51 15.15 10.23
C HIS A 8 -6.84 14.06 9.20
N PHE A 9 -5.83 13.55 8.49
CA PHE A 9 -5.97 12.48 7.51
C PHE A 9 -6.53 11.20 8.15
N SER A 10 -6.04 10.83 9.33
CA SER A 10 -6.48 9.65 10.09
C SER A 10 -7.98 9.64 10.36
N LYS A 11 -8.59 10.79 10.67
CA LYS A 11 -10.03 10.91 10.96
C LYS A 11 -10.95 10.56 9.79
N THR A 12 -10.42 10.58 8.56
CA THR A 12 -11.18 10.29 7.34
C THR A 12 -10.97 8.85 6.84
N ARG A 13 -10.17 8.04 7.55
CA ARG A 13 -9.76 6.69 7.14
C ARG A 13 -10.12 5.67 8.22
N ASN A 14 -11.42 5.41 8.36
CA ASN A 14 -11.95 4.61 9.48
C ASN A 14 -12.13 3.11 9.17
N THR A 15 -12.38 2.75 7.91
CA THR A 15 -12.67 1.36 7.51
C THR A 15 -11.69 0.87 6.46
N ALA A 16 -11.39 -0.42 6.48
CA ALA A 16 -10.67 -1.08 5.39
C ALA A 16 -11.51 -1.05 4.10
N TRP A 17 -10.87 -1.13 2.95
CA TRP A 17 -11.57 -1.20 1.68
C TRP A 17 -12.08 -2.62 1.42
N PRO A 18 -13.25 -2.78 0.75
CA PRO A 18 -13.84 -4.11 0.51
C PRO A 18 -12.89 -5.07 -0.22
N GLU A 19 -12.11 -4.57 -1.19
CA GLU A 19 -11.15 -5.37 -1.94
C GLU A 19 -10.05 -5.91 -1.02
N VAL A 20 -9.57 -5.10 -0.06
CA VAL A 20 -8.57 -5.50 0.92
C VAL A 20 -9.15 -6.52 1.91
N GLU A 21 -10.37 -6.30 2.39
CA GLU A 21 -11.06 -7.26 3.27
C GLU A 21 -11.26 -8.60 2.56
N SER A 22 -11.73 -8.58 1.31
CA SER A 22 -11.93 -9.79 0.50
C SER A 22 -10.63 -10.57 0.29
N PHE A 23 -9.53 -9.88 -0.02
CA PHE A 23 -8.20 -10.50 -0.16
C PHE A 23 -7.75 -11.16 1.15
N ILE A 24 -7.84 -10.43 2.26
CA ILE A 24 -7.44 -10.95 3.58
C ILE A 24 -8.31 -12.12 4.01
N GLU A 25 -9.62 -12.08 3.72
CA GLU A 25 -10.55 -13.17 4.04
C GLU A 25 -10.28 -14.43 3.21
N ALA A 26 -9.88 -14.28 1.96
CA ALA A 26 -9.51 -15.38 1.09
C ALA A 26 -8.13 -15.98 1.41
N ALA A 27 -7.25 -15.21 2.05
CA ALA A 27 -5.93 -15.69 2.46
C ALA A 27 -6.03 -16.79 3.52
N GLY A 28 -5.07 -17.72 3.49
CA GLY A 28 -4.88 -18.71 4.54
C GLY A 28 -4.47 -18.09 5.88
N ALA A 29 -4.37 -18.92 6.92
CA ALA A 29 -3.75 -18.48 8.18
C ALA A 29 -2.27 -18.14 7.95
N ALA A 30 -1.82 -17.06 8.56
CA ALA A 30 -0.46 -16.55 8.47
C ALA A 30 0.21 -16.50 9.86
N ASP A 31 1.52 -16.75 9.91
CA ASP A 31 2.29 -16.52 11.14
C ASP A 31 2.62 -15.04 11.29
N LEU A 32 3.04 -14.39 10.20
CA LEU A 32 3.37 -12.97 10.16
C LEU A 32 2.70 -12.26 8.98
N ALA A 33 1.89 -11.25 9.28
CA ALA A 33 1.38 -10.33 8.28
C ALA A 33 1.96 -8.92 8.42
N VAL A 34 2.01 -8.18 7.30
CA VAL A 34 2.56 -6.82 7.26
C VAL A 34 1.64 -5.89 6.48
N ASP A 35 1.41 -4.69 7.02
CA ASP A 35 0.81 -3.56 6.32
C ASP A 35 1.91 -2.54 5.97
N VAL A 36 2.26 -2.44 4.67
CA VAL A 36 3.28 -1.52 4.16
C VAL A 36 2.63 -0.19 3.80
N GLY A 37 3.08 0.90 4.43
CA GLY A 37 2.39 2.19 4.37
C GLY A 37 1.08 2.14 5.16
N CYS A 38 1.16 1.62 6.39
CA CYS A 38 -0.01 1.29 7.20
C CYS A 38 -0.86 2.50 7.62
N GLY A 39 -0.32 3.71 7.50
CA GLY A 39 -1.00 4.92 7.92
C GLY A 39 -1.46 4.82 9.38
N ASN A 40 -2.76 5.00 9.59
CA ASN A 40 -3.39 4.92 10.91
C ASN A 40 -3.81 3.49 11.34
N GLY A 41 -3.30 2.46 10.67
CA GLY A 41 -3.51 1.06 11.06
C GLY A 41 -4.88 0.45 10.71
N ARG A 42 -5.66 1.07 9.82
CA ARG A 42 -7.02 0.58 9.49
C ARG A 42 -7.04 -0.84 8.88
N HIS A 43 -6.03 -1.22 8.10
CA HIS A 43 -5.94 -2.58 7.53
C HIS A 43 -5.30 -3.56 8.51
N VAL A 44 -4.48 -3.08 9.45
CA VAL A 44 -3.88 -3.88 10.52
C VAL A 44 -4.93 -4.61 11.34
N GLU A 45 -6.06 -3.96 11.67
CA GLU A 45 -7.19 -4.59 12.37
C GLU A 45 -7.77 -5.79 11.59
N THR A 46 -7.81 -5.69 10.26
CA THR A 46 -8.30 -6.78 9.42
C THR A 46 -7.29 -7.92 9.33
N LEU A 47 -5.99 -7.60 9.20
CA LEU A 47 -4.91 -8.60 9.19
C LEU A 47 -4.84 -9.44 10.47
N GLN A 48 -5.17 -8.88 11.65
CA GLN A 48 -5.22 -9.62 12.91
C GLN A 48 -6.23 -10.78 12.91
N ARG A 49 -7.18 -10.79 11.99
CA ARG A 49 -8.15 -11.89 11.85
C ARG A 49 -7.54 -13.14 11.20
N ARG A 50 -6.40 -13.00 10.52
CA ARG A 50 -5.74 -14.07 9.74
C ARG A 50 -4.33 -14.38 10.18
N ALA A 51 -3.67 -13.46 10.88
CA ALA A 51 -2.26 -13.62 11.26
C ALA A 51 -2.08 -13.68 12.77
N THR A 52 -1.13 -14.52 13.20
CA THR A 52 -0.73 -14.63 14.61
C THR A 52 0.00 -13.37 15.07
N ARG A 53 0.78 -12.77 14.18
CA ARG A 53 1.51 -11.53 14.41
C ARG A 53 1.27 -10.58 13.25
N VAL A 54 1.09 -9.30 13.55
CA VAL A 54 0.95 -8.25 12.54
C VAL A 54 1.97 -7.15 12.81
N LEU A 55 2.57 -6.62 11.76
CA LEU A 55 3.41 -5.43 11.78
C LEU A 55 2.79 -4.35 10.90
N GLY A 56 2.86 -3.10 11.33
CA GLY A 56 2.60 -1.94 10.47
C GLY A 56 3.92 -1.20 10.21
N VAL A 57 4.16 -0.80 8.97
CA VAL A 57 5.32 0.03 8.60
C VAL A 57 4.83 1.29 7.92
N ASP A 58 5.27 2.45 8.38
CA ASP A 58 4.99 3.74 7.73
C ASP A 58 6.17 4.70 7.90
N VAL A 59 6.32 5.64 6.98
CA VAL A 59 7.35 6.68 7.02
C VAL A 59 6.93 7.87 7.90
N SER A 60 5.64 7.99 8.20
CA SER A 60 5.07 9.09 8.97
C SER A 60 4.89 8.73 10.44
N ARG A 61 5.65 9.40 11.30
CA ARG A 61 5.53 9.24 12.76
C ARG A 61 4.13 9.61 13.26
N SER A 62 3.56 10.69 12.74
CA SER A 62 2.23 11.14 13.19
C SER A 62 1.11 10.16 12.81
N LEU A 63 1.25 9.43 11.73
CA LEU A 63 0.33 8.35 11.37
C LEU A 63 0.54 7.12 12.25
N LEU A 64 1.79 6.77 12.53
CA LEU A 64 2.10 5.66 13.45
C LEU A 64 1.59 5.93 14.87
N ASP A 65 1.66 7.17 15.36
CA ASP A 65 1.08 7.53 16.66
C ASP A 65 -0.43 7.26 16.68
N ALA A 66 -1.14 7.62 15.60
CA ALA A 66 -2.56 7.31 15.46
C ALA A 66 -2.84 5.80 15.30
N ALA A 67 -1.94 5.06 14.66
CA ALA A 67 -2.06 3.61 14.53
C ALA A 67 -1.87 2.89 15.88
N ILE A 68 -0.92 3.34 16.70
CA ILE A 68 -0.68 2.82 18.06
C ILE A 68 -1.91 3.07 18.95
N GLU A 69 -2.52 4.25 18.85
CA GLU A 69 -3.76 4.54 19.59
C GLU A 69 -4.92 3.64 19.17
N ARG A 70 -5.00 3.32 17.86
CA ARG A 70 -6.06 2.49 17.28
C ARG A 70 -5.89 1.01 17.58
N VAL A 71 -4.67 0.48 17.47
CA VAL A 71 -4.36 -0.95 17.61
C VAL A 71 -3.14 -1.12 18.53
N PRO A 72 -3.31 -0.93 19.85
CA PRO A 72 -2.18 -0.84 20.80
C PRO A 72 -1.37 -2.13 20.95
N ASP A 73 -1.93 -3.28 20.60
CA ASP A 73 -1.29 -4.59 20.73
C ASP A 73 -0.45 -4.99 19.51
N VAL A 74 -0.31 -4.09 18.52
CA VAL A 74 0.47 -4.33 17.30
C VAL A 74 1.78 -3.54 17.32
N VAL A 75 2.82 -4.14 16.76
CA VAL A 75 4.12 -3.48 16.61
C VAL A 75 4.10 -2.61 15.34
N PHE A 76 4.38 -1.33 15.52
CA PHE A 76 4.51 -0.37 14.43
C PHE A 76 5.97 0.07 14.29
N LEU A 77 6.47 0.11 13.06
CA LEU A 77 7.84 0.43 12.72
C LEU A 77 7.90 1.67 11.84
N LEU A 78 8.76 2.62 12.19
CA LEU A 78 9.09 3.72 11.30
C LEU A 78 10.03 3.20 10.20
N GLY A 79 9.61 3.25 8.96
CA GLY A 79 10.38 2.70 7.84
C GLY A 79 9.92 3.22 6.48
N ASP A 80 10.84 3.15 5.52
CA ASP A 80 10.60 3.47 4.11
C ASP A 80 10.23 2.19 3.36
N ALA A 81 9.20 2.27 2.50
CA ALA A 81 8.73 1.14 1.70
C ALA A 81 9.79 0.62 0.71
N SER A 82 10.75 1.46 0.31
CA SER A 82 11.90 1.05 -0.51
C SER A 82 13.01 0.36 0.28
N ARG A 83 12.91 0.31 1.62
CA ARG A 83 13.85 -0.35 2.51
C ARG A 83 13.18 -0.76 3.81
N LEU A 84 12.42 -1.85 3.77
CA LEU A 84 11.64 -2.32 4.90
C LEU A 84 12.53 -2.85 6.05
N PRO A 85 12.26 -2.46 7.31
CA PRO A 85 13.02 -2.92 8.48
C PRO A 85 12.62 -4.35 8.88
N ILE A 86 12.50 -5.24 7.91
CA ILE A 86 12.04 -6.63 8.05
C ILE A 86 13.06 -7.55 7.39
N ALA A 87 13.35 -8.68 8.01
CA ALA A 87 14.24 -9.69 7.45
C ALA A 87 13.62 -10.36 6.20
N SER A 88 14.47 -10.81 5.27
CA SER A 88 14.06 -11.49 4.04
C SER A 88 13.31 -12.79 4.34
N GLY A 89 12.27 -13.09 3.54
CA GLY A 89 11.58 -14.37 3.57
C GLY A 89 10.86 -14.65 4.89
N ARG A 90 10.19 -13.66 5.48
CA ARG A 90 9.54 -13.78 6.79
C ARG A 90 8.04 -13.51 6.79
N VAL A 91 7.52 -12.92 5.75
CA VAL A 91 6.14 -12.43 5.69
C VAL A 91 5.29 -13.39 4.87
N ASP A 92 4.26 -13.94 5.48
CA ASP A 92 3.33 -14.86 4.81
C ASP A 92 2.22 -14.10 4.06
N LEU A 93 1.79 -12.96 4.62
CA LEU A 93 0.70 -12.15 4.09
C LEU A 93 1.04 -10.67 4.18
N ALA A 94 0.91 -9.94 3.08
CA ALA A 94 1.11 -8.49 3.12
C ALA A 94 -0.01 -7.72 2.42
N VAL A 95 -0.20 -6.48 2.86
CA VAL A 95 -0.97 -5.48 2.13
C VAL A 95 -0.10 -4.25 1.92
N TYR A 96 -0.18 -3.65 0.72
CA TYR A 96 0.57 -2.46 0.31
C TYR A 96 -0.39 -1.54 -0.45
N ILE A 97 -1.25 -0.86 0.31
CA ILE A 97 -2.46 -0.23 -0.19
C ILE A 97 -2.29 1.29 -0.29
N ALA A 98 -2.53 1.84 -1.49
CA ALA A 98 -2.54 3.27 -1.76
C ALA A 98 -1.27 4.00 -1.27
N THR A 99 -0.12 3.35 -1.39
CA THR A 99 1.18 3.87 -0.93
C THR A 99 2.20 3.92 -2.05
N LEU A 100 2.26 2.89 -2.92
CA LEU A 100 3.20 2.80 -4.06
C LEU A 100 3.21 4.07 -4.92
N HIS A 101 2.06 4.63 -5.20
CA HIS A 101 1.86 5.81 -6.03
C HIS A 101 2.40 7.13 -5.42
N HIS A 102 2.87 7.12 -4.17
CA HIS A 102 3.54 8.27 -3.56
C HIS A 102 5.05 8.31 -3.83
N LEU A 103 5.61 7.24 -4.39
CA LEU A 103 7.03 7.19 -4.75
C LEU A 103 7.25 7.91 -6.09
N PRO A 104 8.16 8.91 -6.13
CA PRO A 104 8.15 9.90 -7.22
C PRO A 104 8.75 9.39 -8.52
N THR A 105 9.57 8.33 -8.51
CA THR A 105 10.17 7.79 -9.71
C THR A 105 9.81 6.33 -9.93
N ARG A 106 9.80 5.90 -11.19
CA ARG A 106 9.55 4.50 -11.54
C ARG A 106 10.55 3.56 -10.87
N GLU A 107 11.81 3.94 -10.81
CA GLU A 107 12.87 3.17 -10.17
C GLU A 107 12.58 3.00 -8.66
N ALA A 108 12.11 4.05 -7.98
CA ALA A 108 11.74 3.97 -6.57
C ALA A 108 10.51 3.06 -6.37
N ARG A 109 9.55 3.09 -7.28
CA ARG A 109 8.37 2.21 -7.24
C ARG A 109 8.77 0.74 -7.42
N ILE A 110 9.60 0.43 -8.43
CA ILE A 110 10.11 -0.93 -8.65
C ILE A 110 10.96 -1.40 -7.47
N ALA A 111 11.88 -0.57 -6.96
CA ALA A 111 12.70 -0.91 -5.79
C ALA A 111 11.84 -1.22 -4.55
N SER A 112 10.72 -0.54 -4.38
CA SER A 112 9.77 -0.82 -3.30
C SER A 112 9.03 -2.15 -3.49
N LEU A 113 8.68 -2.51 -4.73
CA LEU A 113 8.13 -3.83 -5.06
C LEU A 113 9.16 -4.94 -4.85
N ASP A 114 10.44 -4.70 -5.18
CA ASP A 114 11.56 -5.62 -4.89
C ASP A 114 11.75 -5.84 -3.38
N GLU A 115 11.59 -4.77 -2.57
CA GLU A 115 11.62 -4.89 -1.11
C GLU A 115 10.44 -5.70 -0.57
N LEU A 116 9.24 -5.53 -1.13
CA LEU A 116 8.10 -6.38 -0.80
C LEU A 116 8.40 -7.84 -1.13
N ALA A 117 8.91 -8.13 -2.34
CA ALA A 117 9.34 -9.48 -2.73
C ALA A 117 10.40 -10.06 -1.79
N ARG A 118 11.37 -9.24 -1.37
CA ARG A 118 12.44 -9.66 -0.46
C ARG A 118 11.92 -10.11 0.89
N VAL A 119 10.94 -9.41 1.46
CA VAL A 119 10.42 -9.73 2.80
C VAL A 119 9.41 -10.87 2.78
N LEU A 120 8.70 -11.08 1.67
CA LEU A 120 7.77 -12.20 1.54
C LEU A 120 8.50 -13.55 1.64
N ASP A 121 7.88 -14.49 2.34
CA ASP A 121 8.26 -15.92 2.31
C ASP A 121 8.04 -16.46 0.89
N PRO A 122 8.78 -17.48 0.43
CA PRO A 122 8.56 -18.07 -0.90
C PRO A 122 7.13 -18.51 -1.20
N GLY A 123 6.34 -18.83 -0.17
CA GLY A 123 4.91 -19.12 -0.29
C GLY A 123 4.00 -17.96 0.10
N GLY A 124 4.57 -16.79 0.39
CA GLY A 124 3.84 -15.61 0.82
C GLY A 124 3.10 -14.91 -0.31
N THR A 125 2.07 -14.17 0.04
CA THR A 125 1.25 -13.40 -0.92
C THR A 125 1.02 -11.98 -0.42
N ALA A 126 0.82 -11.06 -1.36
CA ALA A 126 0.50 -9.68 -1.03
C ALA A 126 -0.56 -9.09 -1.96
N LEU A 127 -1.32 -8.12 -1.45
CA LEU A 127 -2.15 -7.23 -2.27
C LEU A 127 -1.47 -5.87 -2.38
N VAL A 128 -1.22 -5.42 -3.60
CA VAL A 128 -0.67 -4.08 -3.90
C VAL A 128 -1.75 -3.26 -4.57
N SER A 129 -1.94 -2.01 -4.15
CA SER A 129 -2.84 -1.10 -4.87
C SER A 129 -2.27 0.29 -5.09
N ALA A 130 -2.70 0.90 -6.18
CA ALA A 130 -2.39 2.28 -6.55
C ALA A 130 -3.57 2.93 -7.29
N TRP A 131 -3.66 4.26 -7.26
CA TRP A 131 -4.65 4.99 -8.03
C TRP A 131 -4.49 4.74 -9.53
N SER A 132 -5.62 4.54 -10.20
CA SER A 132 -5.72 4.33 -11.64
C SER A 132 -6.20 5.59 -12.35
N VAL A 133 -5.85 5.72 -13.64
CA VAL A 133 -6.43 6.72 -14.57
C VAL A 133 -7.95 6.63 -14.66
N THR A 134 -8.53 5.48 -14.32
CA THR A 134 -9.99 5.24 -14.30
C THR A 134 -10.69 5.84 -13.07
N HIS A 135 -9.94 6.48 -12.15
CA HIS A 135 -10.53 7.10 -10.97
C HIS A 135 -11.31 8.37 -11.36
N ASP A 136 -12.56 8.51 -10.91
CA ASP A 136 -13.51 9.60 -11.26
C ASP A 136 -12.95 11.02 -11.04
N THR A 137 -11.90 11.18 -10.27
CA THR A 137 -11.22 12.47 -10.05
C THR A 137 -10.47 12.96 -11.28
N PHE A 138 -10.15 12.07 -12.21
CA PHE A 138 -9.33 12.39 -13.38
C PHE A 138 -10.17 12.34 -14.66
N ASP A 139 -10.03 13.37 -15.49
CA ASP A 139 -10.63 13.43 -16.84
C ASP A 139 -9.60 12.87 -17.86
N VAL A 140 -9.37 11.57 -17.77
CA VAL A 140 -8.42 10.82 -18.61
C VAL A 140 -9.16 9.65 -19.25
N SER A 141 -8.80 9.30 -20.48
CA SER A 141 -9.34 8.10 -21.13
C SER A 141 -8.97 6.82 -20.37
N ASP A 142 -9.94 5.93 -20.18
CA ASP A 142 -9.72 4.61 -19.57
C ASP A 142 -8.75 3.74 -20.38
N ASP A 143 -8.57 4.05 -21.68
CA ASP A 143 -7.65 3.37 -22.61
C ASP A 143 -6.22 3.95 -22.57
N ALA A 144 -5.91 4.85 -21.62
CA ALA A 144 -4.55 5.39 -21.50
C ALA A 144 -3.53 4.28 -21.25
N GLU A 145 -2.49 4.21 -22.08
CA GLU A 145 -1.44 3.20 -21.96
C GLU A 145 -0.39 3.55 -20.89
N THR A 146 -0.29 4.84 -20.56
CA THR A 146 0.67 5.36 -19.56
C THR A 146 -0.04 6.22 -18.54
N GLY A 147 0.42 6.12 -17.30
CA GLY A 147 -0.01 6.98 -16.21
C GLY A 147 0.62 8.37 -16.27
N PHE A 148 0.36 9.17 -15.27
CA PHE A 148 0.89 10.53 -15.16
C PHE A 148 1.15 10.93 -13.71
N ASP A 149 2.07 11.86 -13.53
CA ASP A 149 2.36 12.46 -12.22
C ASP A 149 1.44 13.65 -11.96
N THR A 150 0.96 13.75 -10.73
CA THR A 150 0.11 14.87 -10.31
C THR A 150 0.34 15.23 -8.85
N THR A 151 -0.21 16.37 -8.45
CA THR A 151 -0.23 16.81 -7.07
C THR A 151 -1.69 17.00 -6.63
N VAL A 152 -2.04 16.35 -5.52
CA VAL A 152 -3.37 16.48 -4.91
C VAL A 152 -3.26 17.24 -3.60
N GLU A 153 -3.95 18.36 -3.51
CA GLU A 153 -3.97 19.19 -2.32
C GLU A 153 -4.78 18.54 -1.20
N TRP A 154 -4.26 18.62 0.02
CA TRP A 154 -4.98 18.26 1.23
C TRP A 154 -5.25 19.52 2.05
N THR A 155 -6.52 19.85 2.25
CA THR A 155 -6.90 21.03 3.04
C THR A 155 -7.02 20.67 4.50
N LEU A 156 -6.23 21.35 5.33
CA LEU A 156 -6.27 21.26 6.79
C LEU A 156 -7.43 22.09 7.36
N PRO A 157 -7.90 21.78 8.59
CA PRO A 157 -8.78 22.67 9.34
C PRO A 157 -8.09 24.04 9.49
N GLY A 158 -8.67 25.08 8.93
CA GLY A 158 -8.06 26.42 8.89
C GLY A 158 -7.70 26.89 7.48
N GLY A 159 -7.87 26.03 6.47
CA GLY A 159 -7.74 26.40 5.05
C GLY A 159 -6.33 26.29 4.47
N GLU A 160 -5.34 25.92 5.26
CA GLU A 160 -3.99 25.62 4.77
C GLU A 160 -4.02 24.36 3.91
N THR A 161 -3.37 24.39 2.73
CA THR A 161 -3.24 23.23 1.86
C THR A 161 -1.83 22.64 1.93
N VAL A 162 -1.76 21.31 1.82
CA VAL A 162 -0.52 20.53 1.79
C VAL A 162 -0.51 19.67 0.53
N PRO A 163 0.41 19.91 -0.40
CA PRO A 163 0.51 19.14 -1.63
C PRO A 163 1.01 17.72 -1.36
N ARG A 164 0.38 16.76 -2.03
CA ARG A 164 0.76 15.34 -2.01
C ARG A 164 1.04 14.89 -3.43
N PHE A 165 2.23 14.37 -3.67
CA PHE A 165 2.59 13.76 -4.94
C PHE A 165 1.84 12.46 -5.15
N TYR A 166 1.39 12.22 -6.38
CA TYR A 166 0.81 10.97 -6.86
C TYR A 166 1.32 10.66 -8.27
N HIS A 167 1.68 9.42 -8.46
CA HIS A 167 1.74 8.82 -9.80
C HIS A 167 0.44 8.05 -10.03
N VAL A 168 -0.40 8.50 -10.96
CA VAL A 168 -1.67 7.85 -11.31
C VAL A 168 -1.41 6.84 -12.40
N TYR A 169 -1.61 5.57 -12.12
CA TYR A 169 -1.22 4.48 -13.02
C TYR A 169 -2.23 4.25 -14.15
N ALA A 170 -1.74 4.02 -15.36
CA ALA A 170 -2.49 3.23 -16.33
C ALA A 170 -2.46 1.75 -15.92
N PRO A 171 -3.56 0.97 -16.12
CA PRO A 171 -3.60 -0.44 -15.74
C PRO A 171 -2.45 -1.28 -16.31
N ALA A 172 -2.10 -1.08 -17.57
CA ALA A 172 -0.99 -1.79 -18.23
C ALA A 172 0.39 -1.40 -17.63
N GLU A 173 0.58 -0.14 -17.27
CA GLU A 173 1.81 0.33 -16.62
C GLU A 173 1.97 -0.28 -15.23
N PHE A 174 0.90 -0.35 -14.43
CA PHE A 174 0.95 -1.00 -13.11
C PHE A 174 1.40 -2.47 -13.22
N GLN A 175 0.82 -3.22 -14.17
CA GLN A 175 1.21 -4.60 -14.42
C GLN A 175 2.68 -4.70 -14.87
N ALA A 176 3.12 -3.83 -15.77
CA ALA A 176 4.50 -3.79 -16.25
C ALA A 176 5.52 -3.43 -15.14
N ASP A 177 5.15 -2.57 -14.18
CA ASP A 177 6.01 -2.27 -13.03
C ASP A 177 6.11 -3.45 -12.06
N VAL A 178 5.01 -4.19 -11.84
CA VAL A 178 5.04 -5.43 -11.06
C VAL A 178 5.91 -6.48 -11.75
N GLU A 179 5.74 -6.71 -13.05
CA GLU A 179 6.52 -7.66 -13.84
C GLU A 179 8.01 -7.29 -13.94
N ALA A 180 8.34 -6.00 -13.88
CA ALA A 180 9.73 -5.52 -13.88
C ALA A 180 10.42 -5.69 -12.51
N SER A 181 9.68 -6.04 -11.46
CA SER A 181 10.20 -6.30 -10.11
C SER A 181 10.49 -7.78 -9.89
N ALA A 182 10.89 -8.13 -8.66
CA ALA A 182 11.06 -9.51 -8.22
C ALA A 182 9.73 -10.20 -7.79
N LEU A 183 8.59 -9.65 -8.16
CA LEU A 183 7.26 -10.21 -7.92
C LEU A 183 6.68 -10.85 -9.19
N SER A 184 5.82 -11.84 -8.99
CA SER A 184 4.89 -12.36 -10.00
C SER A 184 3.51 -11.77 -9.77
N LEU A 185 2.80 -11.40 -10.83
CA LEU A 185 1.42 -10.95 -10.76
C LEU A 185 0.49 -12.17 -10.91
N ASP A 186 -0.15 -12.57 -9.81
CA ASP A 186 -1.01 -13.75 -9.75
C ASP A 186 -2.46 -13.44 -10.17
N ALA A 187 -2.95 -12.23 -9.84
CA ALA A 187 -4.24 -11.71 -10.27
C ALA A 187 -4.19 -10.18 -10.36
N PHE A 188 -5.02 -9.63 -11.23
CA PHE A 188 -5.14 -8.17 -11.42
C PHE A 188 -6.60 -7.78 -11.63
N GLU A 189 -7.00 -6.68 -11.00
CA GLU A 189 -8.28 -6.05 -11.24
C GLU A 189 -8.19 -4.52 -11.12
N VAL A 190 -9.13 -3.83 -11.75
CA VAL A 190 -9.37 -2.41 -11.54
C VAL A 190 -10.71 -2.27 -10.85
N SER A 191 -10.73 -1.70 -9.67
CA SER A 191 -11.94 -1.48 -8.88
C SER A 191 -11.90 -0.13 -8.20
N SER A 192 -13.04 0.56 -8.16
CA SER A 192 -13.20 1.83 -7.43
C SER A 192 -12.10 2.86 -7.76
N GLY A 193 -11.66 2.92 -9.03
CA GLY A 193 -10.61 3.82 -9.50
C GLY A 193 -9.20 3.47 -9.04
N ASN A 194 -8.95 2.22 -8.65
CA ASN A 194 -7.62 1.73 -8.26
C ASN A 194 -7.25 0.48 -9.04
N CYS A 195 -5.95 0.33 -9.34
CA CYS A 195 -5.36 -0.93 -9.71
C CYS A 195 -5.13 -1.76 -8.44
N TYR A 196 -5.47 -3.05 -8.50
CA TYR A 196 -5.18 -4.04 -7.47
C TYR A 196 -4.45 -5.22 -8.09
N GLY A 197 -3.27 -5.54 -7.57
CA GLY A 197 -2.50 -6.70 -7.96
C GLY A 197 -2.31 -7.65 -6.78
N THR A 198 -2.78 -8.90 -6.91
CA THR A 198 -2.33 -9.97 -6.02
C THR A 198 -1.00 -10.48 -6.53
N VAL A 199 0.00 -10.52 -5.68
CA VAL A 199 1.39 -10.81 -6.06
C VAL A 199 2.04 -11.82 -5.11
N SER A 200 3.01 -12.55 -5.64
CA SER A 200 3.88 -13.46 -4.89
C SER A 200 5.35 -13.29 -5.33
N PRO A 201 6.34 -13.75 -4.56
CA PRO A 201 7.73 -13.73 -5.01
C PRO A 201 7.89 -14.51 -6.31
N ALA A 202 8.56 -13.91 -7.31
CA ALA A 202 8.84 -14.59 -8.58
C ALA A 202 9.69 -15.85 -8.34
N SER A 203 9.27 -16.97 -8.93
CA SER A 203 10.07 -18.19 -8.90
C SER A 203 11.38 -17.96 -9.65
N ARG A 204 12.50 -18.10 -8.96
CA ARG A 204 13.83 -18.03 -9.57
C ARG A 204 14.20 -19.35 -10.24
#